data_14bd27d248d16fa5dbf843e96911ad0c
#
_entry.id   14bd27d248d16fa5dbf843e96911ad0c
#
_cell.length_a   1.000
_cell.length_b   1.000
_cell.length_c   1.000
_cell.angle_alpha   90.00
_cell.angle_beta   90.00
_cell.angle_gamma   90.00
#
_symmetry.space_group_name_H-M   'P 1'
#
loop_
_entity.id
_entity.type
_entity.pdbx_description
1 polymer ?
#
loop_
_entity_poly.entity_id
_entity_poly.type
_entity_poly.pdbx_seq_one_letter_code
_entity_poly.pdbx_strand_id
1 'polypeptide(L)'
;MIIINEAWRMFRRNLNIKYKGLEKFSGTDDEICEKIIDSCYNHKKQFFQTSPDKKSNYAEFYARDFGWCCAPLINLGYKKEVLKTLDYAMKIYEKNKEITVAISPDDKPFNFPNVYSPDSVAYMFRSLRILKNKELIKKYATFLNDEVKRFRKICIDDSGNIKKKHFSGMRDYAILKGSCYDMIMACMLDDEINNINRFMRRKIIKNPFQEMNLKHNLINNFWNGGYFYDYKGIVCGHNNVYPYFLSIIKDEKMLRLSLKAIQEVKLDDLLPLKYAPKNDRSRFTWQNIFVSSWEKDTSWTMLGMAYIDILSKINSKEAKTHLAHYKTLIEKYGFVEVYDRLKPYRSAFYVSETRMLWACIYLDLKKRLLIG
;
A
#
# COMPACT_ATOMS: atom_id res chain seq x y z
N MET A 1 -2.37 18.33 -16.38
CA MET A 1 -2.23 17.61 -17.67
C MET A 1 -2.01 16.10 -17.49
N ILE A 2 -1.06 15.64 -16.64
CA ILE A 2 -0.79 14.21 -16.41
C ILE A 2 -2.04 13.46 -15.94
N ILE A 3 -2.73 13.93 -14.90
CA ILE A 3 -3.94 13.30 -14.33
C ILE A 3 -5.06 13.16 -15.39
N ILE A 4 -5.23 14.15 -16.26
CA ILE A 4 -6.24 14.11 -17.35
C ILE A 4 -5.87 13.03 -18.37
N ASN A 5 -4.60 12.92 -18.74
CA ASN A 5 -4.13 11.91 -19.68
C ASN A 5 -4.31 10.48 -19.11
N GLU A 6 -4.01 10.29 -17.82
CA GLU A 6 -4.19 9.00 -17.14
C GLU A 6 -5.69 8.66 -17.01
N ALA A 7 -6.54 9.60 -16.64
CA ALA A 7 -7.99 9.39 -16.62
C ALA A 7 -8.54 9.00 -18.00
N TRP A 8 -8.05 9.62 -19.07
CA TRP A 8 -8.42 9.29 -20.45
C TRP A 8 -7.92 7.91 -20.87
N ARG A 9 -6.70 7.54 -20.46
CA ARG A 9 -6.14 6.20 -20.69
C ARG A 9 -6.98 5.13 -20.00
N MET A 10 -7.35 5.32 -18.73
CA MET A 10 -8.22 4.43 -17.98
C MET A 10 -9.61 4.31 -18.63
N PHE A 11 -10.19 5.41 -19.07
CA PHE A 11 -11.48 5.39 -19.75
C PHE A 11 -11.44 4.57 -21.05
N ARG A 12 -10.41 4.74 -21.89
CA ARG A 12 -10.21 3.94 -23.10
C ARG A 12 -10.05 2.45 -22.78
N ARG A 13 -9.29 2.12 -21.73
CA ARG A 13 -9.16 0.75 -21.27
C ARG A 13 -10.51 0.16 -20.88
N ASN A 14 -11.29 0.87 -20.12
CA ASN A 14 -12.61 0.41 -19.67
C ASN A 14 -13.57 0.17 -20.82
N LEU A 15 -13.55 1.00 -21.85
CA LEU A 15 -14.27 0.77 -23.09
C LEU A 15 -13.79 -0.51 -23.79
N ASN A 16 -12.48 -0.72 -23.93
CA ASN A 16 -11.93 -1.92 -24.55
C ASN A 16 -12.33 -3.20 -23.81
N ILE A 17 -12.32 -3.18 -22.47
CA ILE A 17 -12.75 -4.32 -21.66
C ILE A 17 -14.24 -4.63 -21.86
N LYS A 18 -15.07 -3.61 -22.04
CA LYS A 18 -16.50 -3.79 -22.31
C LYS A 18 -16.74 -4.58 -23.60
N TYR A 19 -15.88 -4.41 -24.59
CA TYR A 19 -16.01 -5.10 -25.89
C TYR A 19 -15.21 -6.39 -26.01
N LYS A 20 -14.02 -6.47 -25.37
CA LYS A 20 -13.09 -7.60 -25.55
C LYS A 20 -12.97 -8.52 -24.32
N GLY A 21 -13.58 -8.14 -23.19
CA GLY A 21 -13.41 -8.86 -21.92
C GLY A 21 -12.13 -8.47 -21.18
N LEU A 22 -11.99 -9.00 -19.97
CA LEU A 22 -10.79 -8.83 -19.15
C LEU A 22 -9.67 -9.74 -19.66
N GLU A 23 -8.48 -9.18 -19.89
CA GLU A 23 -7.28 -9.98 -20.12
C GLU A 23 -6.87 -10.64 -18.78
N LYS A 24 -6.67 -11.96 -18.82
CA LYS A 24 -6.19 -12.74 -17.69
C LYS A 24 -5.20 -13.80 -18.17
N PHE A 25 -4.27 -14.17 -17.33
CA PHE A 25 -3.48 -15.38 -17.53
C PHE A 25 -4.27 -16.61 -17.12
N SER A 26 -3.96 -17.76 -17.73
CA SER A 26 -4.51 -19.07 -17.39
C SER A 26 -3.45 -19.93 -16.74
N GLY A 27 -3.89 -20.86 -15.88
CA GLY A 27 -3.04 -21.78 -15.13
C GLY A 27 -3.52 -21.92 -13.68
N THR A 28 -2.68 -22.51 -12.86
CA THR A 28 -2.84 -22.51 -11.41
C THR A 28 -2.63 -21.10 -10.83
N ASP A 29 -3.08 -20.88 -9.61
CA ASP A 29 -2.89 -19.61 -8.93
C ASP A 29 -1.40 -19.19 -8.85
N ASP A 30 -0.48 -20.13 -8.65
CA ASP A 30 0.97 -19.88 -8.65
C ASP A 30 1.45 -19.42 -10.03
N GLU A 31 1.14 -20.17 -11.09
CA GLU A 31 1.52 -19.83 -12.46
C GLU A 31 0.94 -18.48 -12.93
N ILE A 32 -0.30 -18.19 -12.54
CA ILE A 32 -0.95 -16.90 -12.84
C ILE A 32 -0.21 -15.77 -12.17
N CYS A 33 0.08 -15.91 -10.87
CA CYS A 33 0.78 -14.87 -10.11
C CYS A 33 2.22 -14.66 -10.61
N GLU A 34 2.96 -15.73 -10.93
CA GLU A 34 4.31 -15.61 -11.50
C GLU A 34 4.28 -14.87 -12.84
N LYS A 35 3.37 -15.24 -13.76
CA LYS A 35 3.18 -14.53 -15.04
C LYS A 35 2.84 -13.04 -14.85
N ILE A 36 2.02 -12.72 -13.84
CA ILE A 36 1.69 -11.33 -13.52
C ILE A 36 2.96 -10.58 -13.07
N ILE A 37 3.73 -11.12 -12.13
CA ILE A 37 4.94 -10.50 -11.61
C ILE A 37 5.93 -10.22 -12.73
N ASP A 38 6.22 -11.23 -13.57
CA ASP A 38 7.15 -11.11 -14.69
C ASP A 38 6.67 -10.06 -15.70
N SER A 39 5.36 -10.02 -15.99
CA SER A 39 4.78 -9.05 -16.92
C SER A 39 4.78 -7.60 -16.37
N CYS A 40 4.82 -7.42 -15.05
CA CYS A 40 4.95 -6.11 -14.42
C CYS A 40 6.38 -5.53 -14.49
N TYR A 41 7.39 -6.33 -14.83
CA TYR A 41 8.75 -5.82 -14.96
C TYR A 41 9.01 -5.21 -16.34
N ASN A 42 9.27 -3.92 -16.38
CA ASN A 42 9.62 -3.20 -17.59
C ASN A 42 11.11 -3.41 -17.92
N HIS A 43 11.43 -4.38 -18.77
CA HIS A 43 12.81 -4.71 -19.14
C HIS A 43 13.57 -3.55 -19.79
N LYS A 44 12.89 -2.68 -20.56
CA LYS A 44 13.52 -1.54 -21.23
C LYS A 44 14.00 -0.47 -20.23
N LYS A 45 13.17 -0.15 -19.24
CA LYS A 45 13.46 0.86 -18.20
C LYS A 45 13.98 0.24 -16.91
N GLN A 46 13.95 -1.07 -16.77
CA GLN A 46 14.44 -1.84 -15.63
C GLN A 46 13.78 -1.49 -14.30
N PHE A 47 12.44 -1.42 -14.28
CA PHE A 47 11.68 -1.21 -13.05
C PHE A 47 10.35 -1.98 -13.06
N PHE A 48 9.83 -2.29 -11.87
CA PHE A 48 8.49 -2.83 -11.69
C PHE A 48 7.42 -1.73 -11.80
N GLN A 49 6.45 -1.97 -12.66
CA GLN A 49 5.19 -1.22 -12.75
C GLN A 49 4.15 -1.88 -11.83
N THR A 50 3.15 -1.14 -11.41
CA THR A 50 2.09 -1.69 -10.54
C THR A 50 1.16 -2.63 -11.31
N SER A 51 1.02 -2.45 -12.62
CA SER A 51 0.38 -3.39 -13.54
C SER A 51 1.09 -3.42 -14.91
N PRO A 52 0.90 -4.46 -15.76
CA PRO A 52 1.89 -4.86 -16.77
C PRO A 52 2.21 -3.86 -17.87
N ASP A 53 1.29 -3.05 -18.34
CA ASP A 53 1.51 -2.21 -19.52
C ASP A 53 0.60 -1.00 -19.60
N LYS A 54 0.78 -0.16 -20.65
CA LYS A 54 -0.05 1.02 -20.89
C LYS A 54 -1.54 0.72 -21.15
N LYS A 55 -1.92 -0.51 -21.34
CA LYS A 55 -3.31 -0.95 -21.47
C LYS A 55 -3.94 -1.29 -20.11
N SER A 56 -3.14 -1.37 -19.07
CA SER A 56 -3.56 -1.59 -17.69
C SER A 56 -4.00 -0.29 -17.01
N ASN A 57 -4.65 -0.39 -15.84
CA ASN A 57 -5.03 0.81 -15.08
C ASN A 57 -3.81 1.54 -14.51
N TYR A 58 -2.78 0.78 -14.08
CA TYR A 58 -1.66 1.30 -13.27
C TYR A 58 -0.31 0.94 -13.90
N ALA A 59 -0.07 1.46 -15.13
CA ALA A 59 1.20 1.27 -15.82
C ALA A 59 2.36 2.10 -15.24
N GLU A 60 2.12 2.79 -14.15
CA GLU A 60 3.04 3.63 -13.41
C GLU A 60 3.84 2.82 -12.38
N PHE A 61 4.92 3.43 -11.89
CA PHE A 61 5.50 3.07 -10.60
C PHE A 61 4.72 3.81 -9.51
N TYR A 62 4.17 3.09 -8.53
CA TYR A 62 3.58 3.67 -7.33
C TYR A 62 4.44 3.31 -6.12
N ALA A 63 4.88 4.34 -5.36
CA ALA A 63 5.81 4.18 -4.24
C ALA A 63 5.24 3.30 -3.12
N ARG A 64 3.98 3.48 -2.78
CA ARG A 64 3.24 2.69 -1.78
C ARG A 64 3.10 1.24 -2.20
N ASP A 65 2.61 1.00 -3.42
CA ASP A 65 2.37 -0.33 -3.98
C ASP A 65 3.67 -1.13 -4.06
N PHE A 66 4.72 -0.51 -4.58
CA PHE A 66 6.04 -1.12 -4.60
C PHE A 66 6.57 -1.40 -3.19
N GLY A 67 6.29 -0.49 -2.23
CA GLY A 67 6.68 -0.66 -0.83
C GLY A 67 6.08 -1.90 -0.18
N TRP A 68 4.85 -2.28 -0.53
CA TRP A 68 4.23 -3.56 -0.10
C TRP A 68 4.88 -4.76 -0.78
N CYS A 69 5.23 -4.63 -2.04
CA CYS A 69 5.79 -5.71 -2.85
C CYS A 69 7.28 -5.95 -2.62
N CYS A 70 8.01 -5.00 -2.05
CA CYS A 70 9.48 -5.03 -1.98
C CYS A 70 10.02 -6.28 -1.26
N ALA A 71 9.52 -6.60 -0.06
CA ALA A 71 9.95 -7.80 0.67
C ALA A 71 9.50 -9.10 -0.03
N PRO A 72 8.23 -9.26 -0.44
CA PRO A 72 7.78 -10.40 -1.22
C PRO A 72 8.61 -10.64 -2.48
N LEU A 73 8.86 -9.61 -3.28
CA LEU A 73 9.69 -9.75 -4.49
C LEU A 73 11.10 -10.25 -4.18
N ILE A 74 11.74 -9.75 -3.12
CA ILE A 74 13.07 -10.23 -2.71
C ILE A 74 13.01 -11.70 -2.28
N ASN A 75 12.00 -12.10 -1.50
CA ASN A 75 11.80 -13.48 -1.04
C ASN A 75 11.53 -14.45 -2.21
N LEU A 76 10.90 -13.96 -3.27
CA LEU A 76 10.63 -14.72 -4.50
C LEU A 76 11.81 -14.74 -5.48
N GLY A 77 12.95 -14.07 -5.16
CA GLY A 77 14.17 -14.12 -5.97
C GLY A 77 14.44 -12.88 -6.84
N TYR A 78 13.56 -11.89 -6.89
CA TYR A 78 13.66 -10.69 -7.73
C TYR A 78 14.52 -9.56 -7.13
N LYS A 79 15.53 -9.91 -6.31
CA LYS A 79 16.34 -8.90 -5.59
C LYS A 79 17.08 -7.93 -6.52
N LYS A 80 17.53 -8.41 -7.69
CA LYS A 80 18.24 -7.58 -8.69
C LYS A 80 17.30 -6.56 -9.33
N GLU A 81 16.09 -7.00 -9.66
CA GLU A 81 15.04 -6.18 -10.26
C GLU A 81 14.53 -5.13 -9.26
N VAL A 82 14.39 -5.49 -7.99
CA VAL A 82 14.07 -4.57 -6.89
C VAL A 82 15.15 -3.49 -6.74
N LEU A 83 16.45 -3.86 -6.79
CA LEU A 83 17.54 -2.88 -6.74
C LEU A 83 17.45 -1.86 -7.89
N LYS A 84 17.25 -2.36 -9.12
CA LYS A 84 17.13 -1.50 -10.30
C LYS A 84 15.89 -0.59 -10.22
N THR A 85 14.77 -1.12 -9.75
CA THR A 85 13.54 -0.36 -9.55
C THR A 85 13.74 0.78 -8.54
N LEU A 86 14.39 0.51 -7.42
CA LEU A 86 14.67 1.53 -6.42
C LEU A 86 15.65 2.60 -6.93
N ASP A 87 16.72 2.21 -7.64
CA ASP A 87 17.64 3.18 -8.22
C ASP A 87 16.96 4.06 -9.28
N TYR A 88 16.12 3.45 -10.13
CA TYR A 88 15.29 4.19 -11.11
C TYR A 88 14.38 5.22 -10.42
N ALA A 89 13.61 4.80 -9.42
CA ALA A 89 12.68 5.69 -8.74
C ALA A 89 13.40 6.80 -7.98
N MET A 90 14.45 6.46 -7.22
CA MET A 90 15.24 7.42 -6.45
C MET A 90 15.91 8.47 -7.33
N LYS A 91 16.43 8.10 -8.50
CA LYS A 91 17.03 9.02 -9.48
C LYS A 91 16.02 10.08 -9.96
N ILE A 92 14.78 9.66 -10.23
CA ILE A 92 13.70 10.56 -10.67
C ILE A 92 13.27 11.48 -9.54
N TYR A 93 13.07 10.93 -8.34
CA TYR A 93 12.67 11.69 -7.16
C TYR A 93 13.73 12.71 -6.72
N GLU A 94 15.01 12.34 -6.72
CA GLU A 94 16.10 13.28 -6.42
C GLU A 94 16.13 14.45 -7.40
N LYS A 95 15.98 14.18 -8.71
CA LYS A 95 15.88 15.22 -9.74
C LYS A 95 14.67 16.13 -9.53
N ASN A 96 13.54 15.56 -9.07
CA ASN A 96 12.31 16.30 -8.76
C ASN A 96 12.36 16.98 -7.38
N LYS A 97 13.33 16.63 -6.54
CA LYS A 97 13.48 17.08 -5.14
C LYS A 97 12.29 16.71 -4.25
N GLU A 98 11.56 15.64 -4.58
CA GLU A 98 10.40 15.17 -3.82
C GLU A 98 10.09 13.70 -4.16
N ILE A 99 9.80 12.88 -3.13
CA ILE A 99 9.17 11.58 -3.28
C ILE A 99 7.66 11.80 -3.44
N THR A 100 7.12 11.41 -4.59
CA THR A 100 5.70 11.53 -4.92
C THR A 100 4.99 10.17 -4.90
N VAL A 101 3.67 10.18 -5.00
CA VAL A 101 2.83 8.98 -5.07
C VAL A 101 3.26 8.06 -6.20
N ALA A 102 3.49 8.62 -7.39
CA ALA A 102 3.76 7.83 -8.58
C ALA A 102 4.75 8.49 -9.54
N ILE A 103 5.31 7.66 -10.43
CA ILE A 103 6.10 8.07 -11.60
C ILE A 103 5.37 7.53 -12.84
N SER A 104 4.99 8.43 -13.73
CA SER A 104 4.30 8.08 -14.99
C SER A 104 5.20 7.27 -15.92
N PRO A 105 4.65 6.57 -16.93
CA PRO A 105 5.45 5.90 -17.96
C PRO A 105 6.42 6.80 -18.72
N ASP A 106 6.22 8.13 -18.66
CA ASP A 106 7.08 9.14 -19.31
C ASP A 106 8.08 9.76 -18.31
N ASP A 107 8.38 9.08 -17.19
CA ASP A 107 9.33 9.47 -16.14
C ASP A 107 8.98 10.79 -15.41
N LYS A 108 7.67 11.13 -15.37
CA LYS A 108 7.19 12.32 -14.68
C LYS A 108 6.60 11.96 -13.32
N PRO A 109 7.21 12.42 -12.22
CA PRO A 109 6.66 12.20 -10.89
C PRO A 109 5.41 13.07 -10.65
N PHE A 110 4.43 12.52 -9.93
CA PHE A 110 3.20 13.23 -9.60
C PHE A 110 2.54 12.71 -8.32
N ASN A 111 1.76 13.57 -7.66
CA ASN A 111 0.91 13.21 -6.54
C ASN A 111 -0.54 13.03 -7.00
N PHE A 112 -1.23 12.04 -6.40
CA PHE A 112 -2.65 11.81 -6.61
C PHE A 112 -3.33 11.45 -5.26
N PRO A 113 -4.40 12.15 -4.85
CA PRO A 113 -4.81 13.49 -5.34
C PRO A 113 -3.64 14.47 -5.21
N ASN A 114 -3.72 15.65 -5.77
CA ASN A 114 -2.61 16.62 -5.80
C ASN A 114 -2.30 17.21 -4.41
N VAL A 115 -1.97 16.32 -3.46
CA VAL A 115 -1.57 16.63 -2.08
C VAL A 115 -0.36 15.77 -1.69
N TYR A 116 0.35 16.19 -0.66
CA TYR A 116 1.52 15.46 -0.16
C TYR A 116 1.16 14.05 0.33
N SER A 117 2.06 13.08 0.09
CA SER A 117 1.87 11.67 0.40
C SER A 117 2.87 11.20 1.47
N PRO A 118 2.49 11.14 2.75
CA PRO A 118 3.36 10.66 3.81
C PRO A 118 3.76 9.19 3.62
N ASP A 119 2.85 8.37 3.12
CA ASP A 119 3.09 6.94 2.94
C ASP A 119 4.11 6.65 1.84
N SER A 120 4.11 7.41 0.75
CA SER A 120 5.10 7.25 -0.31
C SER A 120 6.53 7.43 0.23
N VAL A 121 6.74 8.42 1.07
CA VAL A 121 8.05 8.63 1.72
C VAL A 121 8.39 7.45 2.64
N ALA A 122 7.48 7.09 3.54
CA ALA A 122 7.71 6.02 4.52
C ALA A 122 7.97 4.66 3.84
N TYR A 123 7.22 4.31 2.79
CA TYR A 123 7.43 3.07 2.04
C TYR A 123 8.72 3.06 1.22
N MET A 124 9.18 4.19 0.68
CA MET A 124 10.48 4.26 0.02
C MET A 124 11.62 4.01 1.02
N PHE A 125 11.58 4.59 2.23
CA PHE A 125 12.54 4.31 3.29
C PHE A 125 12.51 2.84 3.72
N ARG A 126 11.31 2.27 3.90
CA ARG A 126 11.15 0.85 4.19
C ARG A 126 11.76 -0.04 3.11
N SER A 127 11.54 0.29 1.83
CA SER A 127 12.09 -0.48 0.70
C SER A 127 13.62 -0.44 0.67
N LEU A 128 14.23 0.71 0.91
CA LEU A 128 15.68 0.85 1.02
C LEU A 128 16.26 0.02 2.18
N ARG A 129 15.60 0.03 3.33
CA ARG A 129 16.00 -0.77 4.49
C ARG A 129 15.87 -2.28 4.21
N ILE A 130 14.77 -2.71 3.57
CA ILE A 130 14.53 -4.12 3.22
C ILE A 130 15.57 -4.63 2.22
N LEU A 131 15.87 -3.87 1.19
CA LEU A 131 16.88 -4.22 0.17
C LEU A 131 18.29 -4.36 0.77
N LYS A 132 18.62 -3.63 1.85
CA LYS A 132 19.93 -3.66 2.53
C LYS A 132 21.12 -3.39 1.58
N ASN A 133 21.00 -2.42 0.68
CA ASN A 133 22.07 -2.01 -0.19
C ASN A 133 22.72 -0.71 0.32
N LYS A 134 23.95 -0.83 0.86
CA LYS A 134 24.69 0.30 1.46
C LYS A 134 25.04 1.39 0.45
N GLU A 135 25.41 1.01 -0.75
CA GLU A 135 25.86 1.96 -1.78
C GLU A 135 24.68 2.79 -2.28
N LEU A 136 23.51 2.17 -2.48
CA LEU A 136 22.29 2.89 -2.85
C LEU A 136 21.89 3.91 -1.77
N ILE A 137 21.93 3.50 -0.50
CA ILE A 137 21.59 4.40 0.63
C ILE A 137 22.58 5.57 0.71
N LYS A 138 23.88 5.32 0.55
CA LYS A 138 24.91 6.38 0.54
C LYS A 138 24.71 7.34 -0.63
N LYS A 139 24.45 6.81 -1.82
CA LYS A 139 24.22 7.58 -3.05
C LYS A 139 23.15 8.65 -2.87
N TYR A 140 22.05 8.31 -2.22
CA TYR A 140 20.89 9.20 -2.05
C TYR A 140 20.77 9.84 -0.65
N ALA A 141 21.80 9.72 0.20
CA ALA A 141 21.74 10.15 1.61
C ALA A 141 21.35 11.63 1.80
N THR A 142 21.86 12.53 0.95
CA THR A 142 21.54 13.97 1.00
C THR A 142 20.08 14.19 0.68
N PHE A 143 19.58 13.63 -0.41
CA PHE A 143 18.18 13.72 -0.80
C PHE A 143 17.24 13.12 0.26
N LEU A 144 17.58 11.95 0.82
CA LEU A 144 16.79 11.33 1.88
C LEU A 144 16.71 12.20 3.14
N ASN A 145 17.81 12.88 3.52
CA ASN A 145 17.80 13.84 4.64
C ASN A 145 16.87 15.02 4.36
N ASP A 146 16.83 15.52 3.13
CA ASP A 146 15.96 16.64 2.77
C ASP A 146 14.47 16.20 2.77
N GLU A 147 14.18 14.98 2.32
CA GLU A 147 12.82 14.42 2.38
C GLU A 147 12.34 14.20 3.83
N VAL A 148 13.20 13.72 4.72
CA VAL A 148 12.85 13.61 6.15
C VAL A 148 12.54 14.97 6.78
N LYS A 149 13.33 15.99 6.47
CA LYS A 149 13.07 17.38 6.94
C LYS A 149 11.74 17.90 6.38
N ARG A 150 11.48 17.64 5.08
CA ARG A 150 10.23 18.01 4.41
C ARG A 150 9.04 17.32 5.08
N PHE A 151 9.11 16.00 5.27
CA PHE A 151 8.09 15.22 5.96
C PHE A 151 7.77 15.80 7.35
N ARG A 152 8.82 16.04 8.17
CA ARG A 152 8.66 16.64 9.51
C ARG A 152 7.93 17.98 9.44
N LYS A 153 8.36 18.86 8.53
CA LYS A 153 7.76 20.20 8.37
C LYS A 153 6.30 20.14 7.92
N ILE A 154 5.96 19.24 7.00
CA ILE A 154 4.63 19.17 6.39
C ILE A 154 3.64 18.41 7.27
N CYS A 155 4.07 17.26 7.83
CA CYS A 155 3.17 16.29 8.44
C CYS A 155 3.06 16.40 9.95
N ILE A 156 4.14 16.76 10.67
CA ILE A 156 4.19 16.63 12.14
C ILE A 156 4.27 18.01 12.79
N ASP A 157 3.47 18.23 13.85
CA ASP A 157 3.54 19.43 14.68
C ASP A 157 4.65 19.31 15.76
N ASP A 158 4.85 20.37 16.55
CA ASP A 158 5.93 20.40 17.54
C ASP A 158 5.70 19.46 18.73
N SER A 159 4.46 19.02 18.95
CA SER A 159 4.10 18.02 19.96
C SER A 159 4.22 16.57 19.44
N GLY A 160 4.65 16.36 18.20
CA GLY A 160 4.77 15.03 17.58
C GLY A 160 3.44 14.44 17.10
N ASN A 161 2.41 15.26 16.93
CA ASN A 161 1.14 14.81 16.36
C ASN A 161 1.10 15.03 14.85
N ILE A 162 0.29 14.23 14.16
CA ILE A 162 -0.01 14.47 12.75
C ILE A 162 -0.83 15.76 12.59
N LYS A 163 -0.41 16.63 11.67
CA LYS A 163 -1.10 17.90 11.42
C LYS A 163 -2.48 17.64 10.79
N LYS A 164 -3.48 18.42 11.19
CA LYS A 164 -4.87 18.36 10.67
C LYS A 164 -4.95 18.90 9.23
N LYS A 165 -4.24 18.23 8.30
CA LYS A 165 -4.24 18.51 6.86
C LYS A 165 -4.72 17.27 6.10
N HIS A 166 -5.19 17.47 4.88
CA HIS A 166 -5.48 16.38 3.95
C HIS A 166 -4.17 15.93 3.29
N PHE A 167 -3.88 14.63 3.40
CA PHE A 167 -2.76 13.96 2.77
C PHE A 167 -3.27 12.89 1.81
N SER A 168 -2.47 12.53 0.82
CA SER A 168 -2.67 11.30 0.05
C SER A 168 -2.33 10.10 0.93
N GLY A 169 -3.18 9.11 0.98
CA GLY A 169 -3.02 7.92 1.81
C GLY A 169 -3.70 6.70 1.21
N MET A 170 -4.10 5.76 2.06
CA MET A 170 -4.69 4.49 1.62
C MET A 170 -6.02 4.64 0.88
N ARG A 171 -6.78 5.68 1.18
CA ARG A 171 -8.08 5.97 0.57
C ARG A 171 -7.93 7.26 -0.22
N ASP A 172 -7.76 7.15 -1.53
CA ASP A 172 -7.41 8.27 -2.41
C ASP A 172 -8.53 9.31 -2.54
N TYR A 173 -9.78 8.87 -2.41
CA TYR A 173 -10.95 9.75 -2.53
C TYR A 173 -11.53 10.20 -1.19
N ALA A 174 -11.16 9.56 -0.08
CA ALA A 174 -11.63 9.98 1.24
C ALA A 174 -10.86 11.22 1.73
N ILE A 175 -11.59 12.26 2.13
CA ILE A 175 -10.99 13.49 2.67
C ILE A 175 -10.80 13.34 4.17
N LEU A 176 -9.67 12.77 4.56
CA LEU A 176 -9.25 12.64 5.95
C LEU A 176 -8.25 13.75 6.30
N LYS A 177 -8.34 14.31 7.48
CA LYS A 177 -7.43 15.39 7.92
C LYS A 177 -6.59 14.93 9.10
N GLY A 178 -5.36 14.51 8.83
CA GLY A 178 -4.44 13.98 9.84
C GLY A 178 -4.99 12.68 10.40
N SER A 179 -5.07 11.66 9.55
CA SER A 179 -5.68 10.37 9.87
C SER A 179 -4.80 9.50 10.78
N CYS A 180 -5.39 8.47 11.35
CA CYS A 180 -4.67 7.40 12.04
C CYS A 180 -3.60 6.78 11.13
N TYR A 181 -3.96 6.53 9.86
CA TYR A 181 -3.02 6.00 8.88
C TYR A 181 -1.81 6.91 8.65
N ASP A 182 -2.00 8.23 8.54
CA ASP A 182 -0.89 9.18 8.38
C ASP A 182 0.04 9.14 9.59
N MET A 183 -0.51 8.99 10.81
CA MET A 183 0.29 8.84 12.02
C MET A 183 1.05 7.52 12.06
N ILE A 184 0.46 6.41 11.58
CA ILE A 184 1.14 5.13 11.41
C ILE A 184 2.32 5.27 10.45
N MET A 185 2.17 6.03 9.35
CA MET A 185 3.25 6.28 8.40
C MET A 185 4.39 7.11 9.01
N ALA A 186 4.08 8.07 9.86
CA ALA A 186 5.09 8.82 10.61
C ALA A 186 5.88 7.91 11.57
N CYS A 187 5.19 7.03 12.31
CA CYS A 187 5.83 6.01 13.16
C CYS A 187 6.71 5.05 12.33
N MET A 188 6.23 4.63 11.16
CA MET A 188 7.01 3.78 10.26
C MET A 188 8.27 4.49 9.79
N LEU A 189 8.18 5.74 9.37
CA LEU A 189 9.34 6.50 8.91
C LEU A 189 10.40 6.65 10.00
N ASP A 190 10.00 6.95 11.23
CA ASP A 190 10.90 7.01 12.40
C ASP A 190 11.63 5.67 12.60
N ASP A 191 10.87 4.55 12.65
CA ASP A 191 11.45 3.21 12.80
C ASP A 191 12.41 2.86 11.65
N GLU A 192 12.07 3.21 10.41
CA GLU A 192 12.90 2.89 9.24
C GLU A 192 14.19 3.71 9.20
N ILE A 193 14.16 4.99 9.59
CA ILE A 193 15.38 5.81 9.72
C ILE A 193 16.31 5.19 10.77
N ASN A 194 15.78 4.81 11.93
CA ASN A 194 16.58 4.17 12.99
C ASN A 194 17.18 2.84 12.53
N ASN A 195 16.40 2.03 11.79
CA ASN A 195 16.85 0.74 11.25
C ASN A 195 17.89 0.91 10.14
N ILE A 196 17.75 1.91 9.24
CA ILE A 196 18.75 2.24 8.23
C ILE A 196 20.06 2.65 8.90
N ASN A 197 20.03 3.55 9.88
CA ASN A 197 21.23 4.02 10.59
C ASN A 197 21.93 2.86 11.33
N ARG A 198 21.17 1.95 11.95
CA ARG A 198 21.70 0.75 12.61
C ARG A 198 22.39 -0.17 11.58
N PHE A 199 21.76 -0.42 10.43
CA PHE A 199 22.32 -1.22 9.34
C PHE A 199 23.61 -0.58 8.76
N MET A 200 23.61 0.74 8.61
CA MET A 200 24.77 1.50 8.13
C MET A 200 25.89 1.62 9.19
N ARG A 201 25.62 1.28 10.44
CA ARG A 201 26.51 1.47 11.63
C ARG A 201 26.97 2.93 11.80
N ARG A 202 26.17 3.89 11.35
CA ARG A 202 26.40 5.34 11.48
C ARG A 202 25.10 6.10 11.25
N LYS A 203 25.01 7.33 11.80
CA LYS A 203 23.88 8.25 11.60
C LYS A 203 23.98 8.92 10.21
N ILE A 204 23.66 8.18 9.13
CA ILE A 204 23.68 8.70 7.76
C ILE A 204 22.43 9.54 7.45
N ILE A 205 21.31 9.24 8.12
CA ILE A 205 20.06 9.98 8.01
C ILE A 205 19.75 10.59 9.37
N LYS A 206 19.60 11.92 9.42
CA LYS A 206 19.20 12.62 10.66
C LYS A 206 17.75 12.31 10.96
N ASN A 207 17.49 11.80 12.16
CA ASN A 207 16.14 11.52 12.61
C ASN A 207 15.58 12.70 13.43
N PRO A 208 14.62 13.47 12.93
CA PRO A 208 14.04 14.60 13.65
C PRO A 208 12.94 14.19 14.65
N PHE A 209 12.63 12.90 14.75
CA PHE A 209 11.54 12.37 15.58
C PHE A 209 12.02 11.78 16.91
N GLN A 210 13.33 11.75 17.18
CA GLN A 210 13.92 11.03 18.33
C GLN A 210 13.35 11.45 19.69
N GLU A 211 12.98 12.72 19.84
CA GLU A 211 12.41 13.26 21.09
C GLU A 211 10.88 13.29 21.08
N MET A 212 10.26 12.82 19.98
CA MET A 212 8.81 12.81 19.78
C MET A 212 8.27 11.41 20.02
N ASN A 213 7.50 11.20 21.04
CA ASN A 213 6.90 9.91 21.33
C ASN A 213 5.78 9.55 20.32
N LEU A 214 6.12 9.42 19.01
CA LEU A 214 5.14 9.25 17.94
C LEU A 214 4.20 8.04 18.17
N LYS A 215 4.72 6.91 18.66
CA LYS A 215 3.90 5.72 18.96
C LYS A 215 2.94 5.95 20.13
N HIS A 216 3.38 6.68 21.15
CA HIS A 216 2.54 7.10 22.25
C HIS A 216 1.41 8.01 21.76
N ASN A 217 1.73 8.98 20.91
CA ASN A 217 0.75 9.88 20.32
C ASN A 217 -0.24 9.13 19.39
N LEU A 218 0.22 8.11 18.65
CA LEU A 218 -0.65 7.23 17.86
C LEU A 218 -1.69 6.54 18.75
N ILE A 219 -1.25 5.95 19.88
CA ILE A 219 -2.15 5.26 20.80
C ILE A 219 -3.10 6.25 21.47
N ASN A 220 -2.59 7.33 22.02
CA ASN A 220 -3.40 8.30 22.77
C ASN A 220 -4.48 8.98 21.91
N ASN A 221 -4.17 9.26 20.65
CA ASN A 221 -5.08 10.03 19.80
C ASN A 221 -6.04 9.16 18.99
N PHE A 222 -5.66 7.91 18.71
CA PHE A 222 -6.39 7.07 17.76
C PHE A 222 -6.83 5.70 18.28
N TRP A 223 -6.47 5.31 19.53
CA TRP A 223 -6.91 4.07 20.15
C TRP A 223 -7.99 4.34 21.19
N ASN A 224 -9.14 3.65 21.08
CA ASN A 224 -10.28 3.84 22.01
C ASN A 224 -10.40 2.74 23.09
N GLY A 225 -9.42 1.88 23.23
CA GLY A 225 -9.48 0.72 24.13
C GLY A 225 -9.87 -0.59 23.45
N GLY A 226 -10.39 -0.55 22.23
CA GLY A 226 -10.82 -1.72 21.46
C GLY A 226 -10.29 -1.77 20.02
N TYR A 227 -10.13 -0.61 19.38
CA TYR A 227 -9.65 -0.50 18.00
C TYR A 227 -9.08 0.90 17.68
N PHE A 228 -8.31 0.99 16.58
CA PHE A 228 -7.88 2.26 16.02
C PHE A 228 -8.96 2.89 15.14
N TYR A 229 -9.14 4.21 15.24
CA TYR A 229 -10.20 4.96 14.55
C TYR A 229 -9.72 6.31 14.01
N ASP A 230 -10.32 6.77 12.92
CA ASP A 230 -10.27 8.16 12.46
C ASP A 230 -11.46 8.96 12.99
N TYR A 231 -12.64 8.34 13.01
CA TYR A 231 -13.88 8.89 13.54
C TYR A 231 -14.46 7.95 14.58
N LYS A 232 -14.91 8.46 15.72
CA LYS A 232 -15.54 7.66 16.77
C LYS A 232 -16.70 6.81 16.21
N GLY A 233 -16.70 5.55 16.56
CA GLY A 233 -17.73 4.59 16.15
C GLY A 233 -17.56 3.97 14.77
N ILE A 234 -16.48 4.30 14.03
CA ILE A 234 -16.18 3.69 12.73
C ILE A 234 -14.90 2.87 12.82
N VAL A 235 -15.02 1.58 12.58
CA VAL A 235 -13.88 0.66 12.42
C VAL A 235 -13.42 0.70 10.97
N CYS A 236 -12.17 1.11 10.73
CA CYS A 236 -11.55 1.05 9.40
C CYS A 236 -10.55 -0.09 9.33
N GLY A 237 -10.61 -0.91 8.27
CA GLY A 237 -9.74 -2.08 8.12
C GLY A 237 -8.25 -1.71 8.14
N HIS A 238 -7.84 -0.71 7.35
CA HIS A 238 -6.45 -0.28 7.25
C HIS A 238 -5.87 0.23 8.57
N ASN A 239 -6.65 0.98 9.38
CA ASN A 239 -6.21 1.47 10.68
C ASN A 239 -5.97 0.34 11.68
N ASN A 240 -6.67 -0.78 11.53
CA ASN A 240 -6.61 -1.93 12.44
C ASN A 240 -5.72 -3.08 11.93
N VAL A 241 -5.16 -2.95 10.75
CA VAL A 241 -4.22 -3.91 10.15
C VAL A 241 -2.78 -3.36 10.16
N TYR A 242 -2.57 -2.15 9.64
CA TYR A 242 -1.22 -1.64 9.39
C TYR A 242 -0.36 -1.42 10.63
N PRO A 243 -0.87 -1.01 11.82
CA PRO A 243 -0.03 -0.92 13.03
C PRO A 243 0.71 -2.21 13.35
N TYR A 244 0.05 -3.35 13.13
CA TYR A 244 0.57 -4.68 13.43
C TYR A 244 1.34 -5.31 12.26
N PHE A 245 0.84 -5.13 11.05
CA PHE A 245 1.51 -5.60 9.83
C PHE A 245 2.89 -4.96 9.65
N LEU A 246 3.00 -3.67 9.93
CA LEU A 246 4.25 -2.92 9.90
C LEU A 246 5.09 -3.07 11.17
N SER A 247 4.60 -3.81 12.16
CA SER A 247 5.26 -4.01 13.47
C SER A 247 5.50 -2.72 14.27
N ILE A 248 4.67 -1.68 14.04
CA ILE A 248 4.68 -0.43 14.80
C ILE A 248 4.19 -0.70 16.24
N ILE A 249 3.08 -1.42 16.35
CA ILE A 249 2.50 -1.90 17.60
C ILE A 249 2.76 -3.42 17.67
N LYS A 250 3.33 -3.87 18.80
CA LYS A 250 3.67 -5.28 19.03
C LYS A 250 2.82 -5.92 20.14
N ASP A 251 1.86 -5.18 20.67
CA ASP A 251 0.97 -5.63 21.72
C ASP A 251 -0.06 -6.63 21.14
N GLU A 252 0.01 -7.88 21.57
CA GLU A 252 -0.87 -8.95 21.11
C GLU A 252 -2.32 -8.75 21.57
N LYS A 253 -2.54 -8.17 22.76
CA LYS A 253 -3.88 -7.87 23.25
C LYS A 253 -4.56 -6.84 22.37
N MET A 254 -3.85 -5.77 22.00
CA MET A 254 -4.34 -4.76 21.08
C MET A 254 -4.64 -5.38 19.69
N LEU A 255 -3.75 -6.27 19.19
CA LEU A 255 -3.97 -7.01 17.94
C LEU A 255 -5.27 -7.82 17.98
N ARG A 256 -5.48 -8.63 19.04
CA ARG A 256 -6.70 -9.44 19.19
C ARG A 256 -7.97 -8.59 19.24
N LEU A 257 -7.93 -7.46 19.93
CA LEU A 257 -9.04 -6.51 19.99
C LEU A 257 -9.34 -5.88 18.62
N SER A 258 -8.29 -5.47 17.88
CA SER A 258 -8.45 -4.94 16.52
C SER A 258 -9.04 -5.98 15.54
N LEU A 259 -8.56 -7.23 15.59
CA LEU A 259 -9.12 -8.31 14.75
C LEU A 259 -10.59 -8.58 15.11
N LYS A 260 -10.91 -8.63 16.41
CA LYS A 260 -12.29 -8.78 16.89
C LYS A 260 -13.19 -7.65 16.38
N ALA A 261 -12.73 -6.40 16.45
CA ALA A 261 -13.49 -5.26 15.95
C ALA A 261 -13.74 -5.33 14.43
N ILE A 262 -12.76 -5.79 13.63
CA ILE A 262 -12.91 -6.04 12.19
C ILE A 262 -14.01 -7.08 11.94
N GLN A 263 -13.97 -8.20 12.66
CA GLN A 263 -14.94 -9.32 12.54
C GLN A 263 -16.35 -8.91 12.96
N GLU A 264 -16.50 -8.18 14.07
CA GLU A 264 -17.80 -7.72 14.56
C GLU A 264 -18.54 -6.81 13.56
N VAL A 265 -17.80 -5.95 12.84
CA VAL A 265 -18.39 -5.10 11.79
C VAL A 265 -18.32 -5.73 10.39
N LYS A 266 -17.90 -7.00 10.28
CA LYS A 266 -17.88 -7.81 9.05
C LYS A 266 -17.07 -7.19 7.91
N LEU A 267 -15.89 -6.61 8.22
CA LEU A 267 -15.01 -6.11 7.18
C LEU A 267 -14.27 -7.22 6.44
N ASP A 268 -14.15 -8.39 7.05
CA ASP A 268 -13.54 -9.60 6.50
C ASP A 268 -14.55 -10.60 5.92
N ASP A 269 -15.86 -10.29 5.99
CA ASP A 269 -16.94 -11.15 5.49
C ASP A 269 -16.81 -11.38 3.98
N LEU A 270 -17.02 -12.64 3.55
CA LEU A 270 -16.88 -13.20 2.20
C LEU A 270 -15.43 -13.20 1.70
N LEU A 271 -14.76 -12.06 1.71
CA LEU A 271 -13.38 -11.89 1.27
C LEU A 271 -12.75 -10.71 2.03
N PRO A 272 -11.65 -10.90 2.78
CA PRO A 272 -10.96 -9.79 3.40
C PRO A 272 -10.22 -8.94 2.37
N LEU A 273 -9.98 -7.67 2.58
CA LEU A 273 -10.49 -6.85 3.65
C LEU A 273 -11.07 -5.57 3.08
N LYS A 274 -12.19 -5.14 3.63
CA LYS A 274 -12.85 -3.86 3.29
C LYS A 274 -12.16 -2.71 4.01
N TYR A 275 -12.17 -1.51 3.42
CA TYR A 275 -11.65 -0.32 4.09
C TYR A 275 -12.53 0.14 5.25
N ALA A 276 -13.82 0.15 5.04
CA ALA A 276 -14.78 0.65 6.01
C ALA A 276 -16.16 -0.01 5.81
N PRO A 277 -17.03 0.01 6.80
CA PRO A 277 -18.38 -0.49 6.66
C PRO A 277 -19.21 0.41 5.73
N LYS A 278 -20.31 -0.14 5.17
CA LYS A 278 -21.18 0.55 4.22
C LYS A 278 -21.72 1.89 4.74
N ASN A 279 -21.96 1.99 6.05
CA ASN A 279 -22.45 3.20 6.71
C ASN A 279 -21.33 4.21 7.07
N ASP A 280 -20.13 4.05 6.52
CA ASP A 280 -19.05 5.01 6.69
C ASP A 280 -19.48 6.41 6.22
N ARG A 281 -19.27 7.40 7.13
CA ARG A 281 -19.64 8.81 6.93
C ARG A 281 -18.48 9.70 6.50
N SER A 282 -17.37 9.13 6.05
CA SER A 282 -16.25 9.90 5.51
C SER A 282 -16.71 10.79 4.36
N ARG A 283 -16.16 11.98 4.30
CA ARG A 283 -16.34 12.85 3.14
C ARG A 283 -15.45 12.35 2.01
N PHE A 284 -15.96 12.40 0.79
CA PHE A 284 -15.26 11.98 -0.41
C PHE A 284 -15.08 13.15 -1.36
N THR A 285 -14.06 13.08 -2.19
CA THR A 285 -13.89 13.98 -3.32
C THR A 285 -15.00 13.75 -4.35
N TRP A 286 -15.25 14.71 -5.23
CA TRP A 286 -16.30 14.57 -6.24
C TRP A 286 -16.06 13.40 -7.22
N GLN A 287 -14.80 13.01 -7.43
CA GLN A 287 -14.45 11.87 -8.30
C GLN A 287 -15.00 10.53 -7.80
N ASN A 288 -15.33 10.43 -6.50
CA ASN A 288 -15.93 9.22 -5.95
C ASN A 288 -17.29 8.85 -6.57
N ILE A 289 -17.98 9.79 -7.24
CA ILE A 289 -19.21 9.47 -8.00
C ILE A 289 -18.95 8.45 -9.13
N PHE A 290 -17.76 8.43 -9.71
CA PHE A 290 -17.40 7.49 -10.78
C PHE A 290 -17.08 6.08 -10.28
N VAL A 291 -16.76 5.96 -8.99
CA VAL A 291 -16.34 4.72 -8.32
C VAL A 291 -17.03 4.57 -6.95
N SER A 292 -18.34 4.70 -6.91
CA SER A 292 -19.11 4.63 -5.67
C SER A 292 -18.82 3.33 -4.90
N SER A 293 -18.73 3.41 -3.58
CA SER A 293 -18.39 2.30 -2.68
C SER A 293 -16.97 1.72 -2.80
N TRP A 294 -16.15 2.15 -3.76
CA TRP A 294 -14.83 1.62 -4.03
C TRP A 294 -13.90 1.64 -2.81
N GLU A 295 -13.94 2.70 -2.00
CA GLU A 295 -13.15 2.82 -0.76
C GLU A 295 -14.00 2.62 0.52
N LYS A 296 -15.09 1.88 0.44
CA LYS A 296 -15.95 1.55 1.59
C LYS A 296 -16.00 0.05 1.81
N ASP A 297 -17.09 -0.56 1.37
CA ASP A 297 -17.45 -1.97 1.62
C ASP A 297 -17.01 -2.94 0.51
N THR A 298 -16.12 -2.50 -0.39
CA THR A 298 -15.42 -3.37 -1.34
C THR A 298 -14.15 -3.95 -0.72
N SER A 299 -13.79 -5.17 -1.12
CA SER A 299 -12.62 -5.89 -0.60
C SER A 299 -11.38 -5.61 -1.44
N TRP A 300 -10.37 -5.03 -0.81
CA TRP A 300 -9.08 -4.70 -1.41
C TRP A 300 -8.07 -5.80 -1.16
N THR A 301 -7.52 -6.36 -2.24
CA THR A 301 -6.70 -7.58 -2.14
C THR A 301 -5.40 -7.36 -1.37
N MET A 302 -4.72 -6.22 -1.57
CA MET A 302 -3.47 -5.94 -0.83
C MET A 302 -3.73 -5.77 0.68
N LEU A 303 -4.85 -5.14 1.06
CA LEU A 303 -5.26 -5.00 2.46
C LEU A 303 -5.67 -6.37 3.03
N GLY A 304 -6.33 -7.21 2.21
CA GLY A 304 -6.64 -8.59 2.54
C GLY A 304 -5.41 -9.44 2.82
N MET A 305 -4.36 -9.31 2.02
CA MET A 305 -3.09 -10.02 2.25
C MET A 305 -2.44 -9.58 3.57
N ALA A 306 -2.43 -8.28 3.87
CA ALA A 306 -1.92 -7.78 5.14
C ALA A 306 -2.74 -8.27 6.34
N TYR A 307 -4.08 -8.34 6.20
CA TYR A 307 -4.97 -8.90 7.21
C TYR A 307 -4.69 -10.40 7.45
N ILE A 308 -4.58 -11.19 6.38
CA ILE A 308 -4.30 -12.63 6.48
C ILE A 308 -2.94 -12.87 7.16
N ASP A 309 -1.92 -12.05 6.87
CA ASP A 309 -0.60 -12.16 7.50
C ASP A 309 -0.67 -11.93 9.02
N ILE A 310 -1.37 -10.90 9.49
CA ILE A 310 -1.51 -10.68 10.94
C ILE A 310 -2.45 -11.69 11.60
N LEU A 311 -3.52 -12.10 10.91
CA LEU A 311 -4.45 -13.13 11.41
C LEU A 311 -3.73 -14.47 11.60
N SER A 312 -2.79 -14.81 10.72
CA SER A 312 -2.05 -16.06 10.79
C SER A 312 -1.27 -16.25 12.08
N LYS A 313 -0.87 -15.15 12.73
CA LYS A 313 -0.16 -15.15 14.03
C LYS A 313 -1.06 -15.54 15.20
N ILE A 314 -2.39 -15.40 15.03
CA ILE A 314 -3.40 -15.63 16.06
C ILE A 314 -4.26 -16.85 15.74
N ASN A 315 -4.67 -16.99 14.48
CA ASN A 315 -5.54 -18.06 13.98
C ASN A 315 -5.11 -18.51 12.57
N SER A 316 -4.11 -19.40 12.54
CA SER A 316 -3.54 -19.91 11.29
C SER A 316 -4.56 -20.67 10.44
N LYS A 317 -5.54 -21.37 11.05
CA LYS A 317 -6.58 -22.09 10.31
C LYS A 317 -7.48 -21.15 9.52
N GLU A 318 -7.95 -20.08 10.13
CA GLU A 318 -8.80 -19.07 9.49
C GLU A 318 -8.03 -18.32 8.39
N ALA A 319 -6.77 -17.96 8.65
CA ALA A 319 -5.89 -17.34 7.66
C ALA A 319 -5.73 -18.24 6.41
N LYS A 320 -5.52 -19.55 6.58
CA LYS A 320 -5.45 -20.52 5.48
C LYS A 320 -6.78 -20.63 4.72
N THR A 321 -7.92 -20.51 5.39
CA THR A 321 -9.25 -20.50 4.75
C THR A 321 -9.41 -19.29 3.84
N HIS A 322 -9.08 -18.10 4.31
CA HIS A 322 -9.11 -16.89 3.48
C HIS A 322 -8.18 -16.99 2.28
N LEU A 323 -6.98 -17.54 2.49
CA LEU A 323 -6.02 -17.73 1.39
C LEU A 323 -6.55 -18.70 0.31
N ALA A 324 -7.26 -19.76 0.71
CA ALA A 324 -7.91 -20.70 -0.21
C ALA A 324 -9.04 -20.03 -1.03
N HIS A 325 -9.79 -19.11 -0.43
CA HIS A 325 -10.77 -18.31 -1.18
C HIS A 325 -10.08 -17.44 -2.25
N TYR A 326 -8.97 -16.78 -1.91
CA TYR A 326 -8.19 -16.03 -2.88
C TYR A 326 -7.65 -16.91 -4.01
N LYS A 327 -7.15 -18.12 -3.72
CA LYS A 327 -6.73 -19.08 -4.74
C LYS A 327 -7.81 -19.28 -5.81
N THR A 328 -9.03 -19.63 -5.39
CA THR A 328 -10.16 -19.86 -6.31
C THR A 328 -10.47 -18.63 -7.17
N LEU A 329 -10.38 -17.42 -6.58
CA LEU A 329 -10.65 -16.19 -7.31
C LEU A 329 -9.52 -15.81 -8.27
N ILE A 330 -8.26 -16.09 -7.91
CA ILE A 330 -7.10 -15.87 -8.79
C ILE A 330 -7.18 -16.78 -10.02
N GLU A 331 -7.47 -18.06 -9.86
CA GLU A 331 -7.65 -19.00 -10.97
C GLU A 331 -8.81 -18.57 -11.89
N LYS A 332 -9.84 -17.95 -11.33
CA LYS A 332 -11.01 -17.49 -12.09
C LYS A 332 -10.78 -16.15 -12.80
N TYR A 333 -10.16 -15.17 -12.15
CA TYR A 333 -10.14 -13.77 -12.60
C TYR A 333 -8.75 -13.17 -12.78
N GLY A 334 -7.68 -13.83 -12.31
CA GLY A 334 -6.35 -13.22 -12.10
C GLY A 334 -6.26 -12.56 -10.74
N PHE A 335 -5.14 -11.86 -10.46
CA PHE A 335 -4.97 -11.15 -9.21
C PHE A 335 -5.62 -9.78 -9.28
N VAL A 336 -6.87 -9.72 -8.86
CA VAL A 336 -7.73 -8.55 -8.95
C VAL A 336 -7.39 -7.51 -7.89
N GLU A 337 -7.44 -6.25 -8.25
CA GLU A 337 -7.21 -5.10 -7.36
C GLU A 337 -8.26 -5.03 -6.24
N VAL A 338 -9.53 -4.99 -6.62
CA VAL A 338 -10.65 -4.83 -5.70
C VAL A 338 -11.86 -5.64 -6.14
N TYR A 339 -12.52 -6.26 -5.18
CA TYR A 339 -13.73 -7.05 -5.37
C TYR A 339 -14.96 -6.34 -4.79
N ASP A 340 -16.05 -6.38 -5.56
CA ASP A 340 -17.40 -6.21 -5.01
C ASP A 340 -17.94 -7.60 -4.73
N ARG A 341 -18.04 -7.95 -3.44
CA ARG A 341 -18.28 -9.32 -2.96
C ARG A 341 -17.21 -10.29 -3.50
N LEU A 342 -17.57 -11.18 -4.44
CA LEU A 342 -16.69 -12.19 -5.04
C LEU A 342 -16.49 -11.98 -6.55
N LYS A 343 -16.77 -10.78 -7.05
CA LYS A 343 -16.56 -10.39 -8.46
C LYS A 343 -15.63 -9.20 -8.55
N PRO A 344 -14.79 -9.10 -9.58
CA PRO A 344 -14.04 -7.89 -9.84
C PRO A 344 -14.96 -6.68 -9.84
N TYR A 345 -14.61 -5.64 -9.09
CA TYR A 345 -15.39 -4.42 -9.01
C TYR A 345 -15.54 -3.78 -10.39
N ARG A 346 -16.75 -3.31 -10.67
CA ARG A 346 -17.08 -2.61 -11.91
C ARG A 346 -18.07 -1.47 -11.65
N SER A 347 -17.75 -0.31 -12.18
CA SER A 347 -18.68 0.81 -12.31
C SER A 347 -18.92 1.17 -13.77
N ALA A 348 -19.68 2.23 -14.03
CA ALA A 348 -19.86 2.74 -15.41
C ALA A 348 -18.54 3.19 -16.05
N PHE A 349 -17.58 3.66 -15.24
CA PHE A 349 -16.34 4.30 -15.67
C PHE A 349 -15.07 3.55 -15.29
N TYR A 350 -15.17 2.51 -14.47
CA TYR A 350 -14.03 1.80 -13.93
C TYR A 350 -14.26 0.30 -13.87
N VAL A 351 -13.23 -0.46 -14.25
CA VAL A 351 -13.16 -1.92 -14.07
C VAL A 351 -11.84 -2.23 -13.37
N SER A 352 -11.90 -2.96 -12.26
CA SER A 352 -10.72 -3.40 -11.50
C SER A 352 -9.66 -4.04 -12.39
N GLU A 353 -8.41 -3.74 -12.08
CA GLU A 353 -7.26 -4.44 -12.68
C GLU A 353 -7.22 -5.89 -12.21
N THR A 354 -6.82 -6.78 -13.09
CA THR A 354 -6.73 -8.23 -12.83
C THR A 354 -5.30 -8.77 -12.84
N ARG A 355 -4.33 -7.87 -13.02
CA ARG A 355 -2.92 -8.21 -13.14
C ARG A 355 -2.08 -7.26 -12.28
N MET A 356 -2.41 -7.21 -10.96
CA MET A 356 -1.70 -6.35 -10.01
C MET A 356 -0.39 -7.00 -9.56
N LEU A 357 0.69 -6.23 -9.49
CA LEU A 357 1.99 -6.66 -8.95
C LEU A 357 1.86 -7.23 -7.52
N TRP A 358 0.81 -6.88 -6.80
CA TRP A 358 0.48 -7.40 -5.46
C TRP A 358 0.34 -8.94 -5.42
N ALA A 359 0.26 -9.59 -6.58
CA ALA A 359 0.33 -11.05 -6.71
C ALA A 359 1.57 -11.63 -6.00
N CYS A 360 2.67 -10.89 -5.94
CA CYS A 360 3.87 -11.30 -5.20
C CYS A 360 3.62 -11.43 -3.69
N ILE A 361 2.72 -10.61 -3.13
CA ILE A 361 2.37 -10.66 -1.69
C ILE A 361 1.62 -11.96 -1.40
N TYR A 362 0.69 -12.34 -2.28
CA TYR A 362 -0.04 -13.59 -2.18
C TYR A 362 0.91 -14.80 -2.23
N LEU A 363 1.80 -14.86 -3.23
CA LEU A 363 2.74 -15.98 -3.37
C LEU A 363 3.68 -16.13 -2.16
N ASP A 364 4.24 -15.02 -1.69
CA ASP A 364 5.12 -15.03 -0.51
C ASP A 364 4.37 -15.49 0.74
N LEU A 365 3.15 -14.97 0.95
CA LEU A 365 2.31 -15.32 2.08
C LEU A 365 1.90 -16.81 2.02
N LYS A 366 1.47 -17.29 0.84
CA LYS A 366 1.12 -18.69 0.61
C LYS A 366 2.30 -19.61 0.94
N LYS A 367 3.50 -19.31 0.43
CA LYS A 367 4.72 -20.07 0.74
C LYS A 367 4.98 -20.13 2.25
N ARG A 368 4.90 -19.01 2.95
CA ARG A 368 5.12 -18.95 4.42
C ARG A 368 4.08 -19.74 5.22
N LEU A 369 2.80 -19.73 4.80
CA LEU A 369 1.71 -20.36 5.54
C LEU A 369 1.53 -21.86 5.22
N LEU A 370 2.01 -22.35 4.08
CA LEU A 370 1.88 -23.76 3.68
C LEU A 370 3.12 -24.58 4.02
N ILE A 371 4.29 -23.95 4.18
CA ILE A 371 5.55 -24.63 4.53
C ILE A 371 5.76 -24.67 6.06
N GLY A 372 5.13 -23.78 6.82
CA GLY A 372 5.11 -23.77 8.28
C GLY A 372 3.84 -24.44 8.82
#